data_95b647b3b6feccd7563e1625711b3ca8
#
_entry.id   95b647b3b6feccd7563e1625711b3ca8
#
_cell.length_a   1.000
_cell.length_b   1.000
_cell.length_c   1.000
_cell.angle_alpha   90.00
_cell.angle_beta   90.00
_cell.angle_gamma   90.00
#
_symmetry.space_group_name_H-M   'P 1'
#
loop_
_entity.id
_entity.type
_entity.pdbx_description
1 polymer ?
#
loop_
_entity_poly.entity_id
_entity_poly.type
_entity_poly.pdbx_seq_one_letter_code
_entity_poly.pdbx_strand_id
1 'polypeptide(L)'
;MKKATSLLLLISLISTGLMAQGKAKSNLDDVKIKIIEKAKKLNLKPVTSSYELNYQPLSASDQGKFVYYVDFSDMTSAIYCKSNTSEAFAVWGDIFKKYTSLLNGDIIKGKNGRGESVNQKYFLGAPTSDEFRTPQKNGAGQHFEGGSIYWSPATGAHEVHGAIKDKWAALGWENSFLGFPTTDETTTPDGYGRFNFFEGGAIYYHPNLGTYAVPKLIAEVWKKEGWETGKLGYPVSDEIIKNNNSVQYFEFGAAISTKASPYKVIFNTMREKNGLYTKWRATGGIDSYLGDLVTANKNYPKKFRYHFAEFQNGFIYENPNLVVDNHITAFVIKKGPFFDYYASKNWEAGYLGFPISDEIPSRDNISIQKFEGGTILYSPNTGAYEKK
;
A
#
# COMPACT_ATOMS: atom_id res chain seq x y z
N MET A 1 -64.66 28.90 -18.54
CA MET A 1 -63.67 28.72 -17.43
C MET A 1 -62.41 27.91 -17.76
N LYS A 2 -62.25 27.34 -19.01
CA LYS A 2 -61.06 26.56 -19.39
C LYS A 2 -59.87 27.36 -20.01
N LYS A 3 -60.09 28.66 -20.37
CA LYS A 3 -59.01 29.50 -20.95
C LYS A 3 -58.19 30.29 -19.93
N ALA A 4 -58.67 30.49 -18.74
CA ALA A 4 -57.94 31.24 -17.71
C ALA A 4 -56.89 30.37 -16.99
N THR A 5 -57.09 29.06 -16.89
CA THR A 5 -56.16 28.14 -16.23
C THR A 5 -54.87 27.87 -17.05
N SER A 6 -54.98 27.87 -18.38
CA SER A 6 -53.80 27.69 -19.24
C SER A 6 -52.85 28.90 -19.27
N LEU A 7 -53.39 30.12 -19.10
CA LEU A 7 -52.57 31.34 -19.08
C LEU A 7 -51.79 31.50 -17.78
N LEU A 8 -52.39 31.10 -16.64
CA LEU A 8 -51.69 31.13 -15.35
C LEU A 8 -50.56 30.07 -15.27
N LEU A 9 -50.74 28.87 -15.87
CA LEU A 9 -49.67 27.86 -15.93
C LEU A 9 -48.52 28.31 -16.84
N LEU A 10 -48.78 29.01 -17.94
CA LEU A 10 -47.74 29.52 -18.85
C LEU A 10 -46.92 30.65 -18.20
N ILE A 11 -47.60 31.53 -17.45
CA ILE A 11 -46.92 32.64 -16.73
C ILE A 11 -46.07 32.10 -15.57
N SER A 12 -46.51 31.06 -14.89
CA SER A 12 -45.75 30.41 -13.81
C SER A 12 -44.49 29.68 -14.34
N LEU A 13 -44.58 29.02 -15.50
CA LEU A 13 -43.44 28.36 -16.16
C LEU A 13 -42.41 29.39 -16.71
N ILE A 14 -42.88 30.52 -17.25
CA ILE A 14 -41.99 31.59 -17.72
C ILE A 14 -41.33 32.29 -16.55
N SER A 15 -42.04 32.55 -15.45
CA SER A 15 -41.47 33.20 -14.25
C SER A 15 -40.48 32.32 -13.55
N THR A 16 -40.71 30.99 -13.46
CA THR A 16 -39.75 30.05 -12.88
C THR A 16 -38.52 29.87 -13.76
N GLY A 17 -38.66 29.88 -15.11
CA GLY A 17 -37.56 29.87 -16.04
C GLY A 17 -36.69 31.13 -15.95
N LEU A 18 -37.29 32.31 -15.89
CA LEU A 18 -36.58 33.60 -15.70
C LEU A 18 -35.90 33.69 -14.31
N MET A 19 -36.55 33.22 -13.26
CA MET A 19 -35.97 33.17 -11.94
C MET A 19 -34.80 32.18 -11.87
N ALA A 20 -34.89 31.03 -12.51
CA ALA A 20 -33.80 30.05 -12.60
C ALA A 20 -32.62 30.61 -13.42
N GLN A 21 -32.87 31.26 -14.54
CA GLN A 21 -31.83 31.94 -15.34
C GLN A 21 -31.20 33.13 -14.57
N GLY A 22 -31.99 33.92 -13.87
CA GLY A 22 -31.48 34.99 -13.01
C GLY A 22 -30.60 34.50 -11.88
N LYS A 23 -31.00 33.44 -11.18
CA LYS A 23 -30.18 32.80 -10.15
C LYS A 23 -28.89 32.17 -10.70
N ALA A 24 -28.96 31.52 -11.87
CA ALA A 24 -27.78 30.95 -12.52
C ALA A 24 -26.78 32.03 -12.93
N LYS A 25 -27.27 33.17 -13.48
CA LYS A 25 -26.42 34.31 -13.87
C LYS A 25 -25.76 34.97 -12.64
N SER A 26 -26.50 35.22 -11.58
CA SER A 26 -25.91 35.77 -10.35
C SER A 26 -24.85 34.86 -9.73
N ASN A 27 -25.02 33.55 -9.79
CA ASN A 27 -24.05 32.55 -9.30
C ASN A 27 -22.73 32.60 -10.10
N LEU A 28 -22.79 32.78 -11.42
CA LEU A 28 -21.60 32.89 -12.28
C LEU A 28 -20.86 34.21 -12.06
N ASP A 29 -21.60 35.30 -11.87
CA ASP A 29 -21.02 36.61 -11.55
C ASP A 29 -20.27 36.55 -10.19
N ASP A 30 -20.83 35.92 -9.18
CA ASP A 30 -20.19 35.72 -7.88
C ASP A 30 -18.91 34.88 -7.98
N VAL A 31 -18.93 33.79 -8.77
CA VAL A 31 -17.74 32.96 -9.04
C VAL A 31 -16.66 33.79 -9.72
N LYS A 32 -17.02 34.58 -10.73
CA LYS A 32 -16.10 35.44 -11.45
C LYS A 32 -15.47 36.49 -10.53
N ILE A 33 -16.27 37.13 -9.66
CA ILE A 33 -15.77 38.08 -8.66
C ILE A 33 -14.70 37.45 -7.77
N LYS A 34 -14.95 36.27 -7.21
CA LYS A 34 -13.98 35.55 -6.36
C LYS A 34 -12.67 35.25 -7.07
N ILE A 35 -12.72 34.80 -8.33
CA ILE A 35 -11.54 34.55 -9.14
C ILE A 35 -10.76 35.84 -9.38
N ILE A 36 -11.44 36.95 -9.71
CA ILE A 36 -10.82 38.26 -9.91
C ILE A 36 -10.17 38.81 -8.62
N GLU A 37 -10.85 38.69 -7.50
CA GLU A 37 -10.29 39.09 -6.21
C GLU A 37 -9.04 38.30 -5.85
N LYS A 38 -9.07 36.99 -6.07
CA LYS A 38 -7.91 36.12 -5.88
C LYS A 38 -6.75 36.48 -6.80
N ALA A 39 -7.05 36.72 -8.09
CA ALA A 39 -6.05 37.14 -9.08
C ALA A 39 -5.39 38.48 -8.70
N LYS A 40 -6.18 39.46 -8.27
CA LYS A 40 -5.65 40.74 -7.79
C LYS A 40 -4.75 40.59 -6.58
N LYS A 41 -5.16 39.77 -5.60
CA LYS A 41 -4.36 39.46 -4.39
C LYS A 41 -3.01 38.82 -4.76
N LEU A 42 -2.97 38.03 -5.80
CA LEU A 42 -1.77 37.32 -6.26
C LEU A 42 -1.01 38.10 -7.37
N ASN A 43 -1.48 39.30 -7.75
CA ASN A 43 -0.93 40.12 -8.82
C ASN A 43 -0.83 39.38 -10.19
N LEU A 44 -1.81 38.51 -10.48
CA LEU A 44 -1.89 37.76 -11.73
C LEU A 44 -2.69 38.52 -12.78
N LYS A 45 -2.21 38.50 -14.02
CA LYS A 45 -2.90 39.11 -15.18
C LYS A 45 -3.56 38.03 -16.04
N PRO A 46 -4.82 38.16 -16.44
CA PRO A 46 -5.48 37.19 -17.31
C PRO A 46 -4.82 37.12 -18.69
N VAL A 47 -5.01 36.01 -19.40
CA VAL A 47 -4.52 35.78 -20.79
C VAL A 47 -5.11 36.81 -21.74
N THR A 48 -6.38 37.17 -21.55
CA THR A 48 -7.10 38.18 -22.33
C THR A 48 -7.24 39.48 -21.56
N SER A 49 -7.60 40.57 -22.22
CA SER A 49 -7.91 41.86 -21.57
C SER A 49 -9.10 41.79 -20.62
N SER A 50 -9.86 40.71 -20.66
CA SER A 50 -10.99 40.37 -19.77
C SER A 50 -10.80 39.03 -19.16
N TYR A 51 -11.26 38.89 -17.89
CA TYR A 51 -11.31 37.60 -17.22
C TYR A 51 -12.42 36.74 -17.85
N GLU A 52 -12.05 35.92 -18.83
CA GLU A 52 -12.96 34.94 -19.43
C GLU A 52 -13.08 33.71 -18.57
N LEU A 53 -14.32 33.37 -18.23
CA LEU A 53 -14.60 32.22 -17.35
C LEU A 53 -14.71 30.96 -18.19
N ASN A 54 -13.78 30.04 -17.99
CA ASN A 54 -13.83 28.70 -18.53
C ASN A 54 -14.46 27.75 -17.50
N TYR A 55 -14.82 26.56 -17.93
CA TYR A 55 -15.32 25.52 -17.04
C TYR A 55 -14.82 24.13 -17.48
N GLN A 56 -14.65 23.24 -16.52
CA GLN A 56 -14.34 21.84 -16.75
C GLN A 56 -15.23 20.95 -15.87
N PRO A 57 -15.66 19.76 -16.33
CA PRO A 57 -16.43 18.83 -15.51
C PRO A 57 -15.55 18.30 -14.38
N LEU A 58 -16.13 18.14 -13.18
CA LEU A 58 -15.44 17.61 -11.99
C LEU A 58 -15.25 16.11 -12.06
N SER A 59 -16.17 15.38 -12.68
CA SER A 59 -16.04 13.95 -12.97
C SER A 59 -16.93 13.55 -14.13
N ALA A 60 -16.68 12.39 -14.73
CA ALA A 60 -17.54 11.83 -15.78
C ALA A 60 -18.92 11.40 -15.25
N SER A 61 -19.05 11.12 -13.95
CA SER A 61 -20.29 10.73 -13.27
C SER A 61 -21.10 11.91 -12.75
N ASP A 62 -20.47 13.06 -12.54
CA ASP A 62 -21.08 14.26 -11.97
C ASP A 62 -21.70 15.14 -13.08
N GLN A 63 -22.75 14.62 -13.75
CA GLN A 63 -23.49 15.41 -14.72
C GLN A 63 -23.97 16.73 -14.09
N GLY A 64 -23.41 17.84 -14.56
CA GLY A 64 -23.77 19.19 -14.13
C GLY A 64 -22.95 19.78 -12.99
N LYS A 65 -21.93 19.09 -12.49
CA LYS A 65 -20.96 19.70 -11.57
C LYS A 65 -19.69 20.10 -12.32
N PHE A 66 -19.38 21.37 -12.27
CA PHE A 66 -18.22 21.96 -12.94
C PHE A 66 -17.37 22.75 -11.96
N VAL A 67 -16.07 22.85 -12.24
CA VAL A 67 -15.22 23.89 -11.68
C VAL A 67 -14.99 24.96 -12.74
N TYR A 68 -15.10 26.22 -12.35
CA TYR A 68 -14.84 27.35 -13.21
C TYR A 68 -13.41 27.82 -13.00
N TYR A 69 -12.76 28.26 -14.07
CA TYR A 69 -11.39 28.73 -13.98
C TYR A 69 -11.09 29.86 -14.97
N VAL A 70 -10.02 30.61 -14.69
CA VAL A 70 -9.43 31.59 -15.58
C VAL A 70 -7.95 31.28 -15.71
N ASP A 71 -7.48 31.15 -16.95
CA ASP A 71 -6.06 31.01 -17.27
C ASP A 71 -5.36 32.37 -17.23
N PHE A 72 -4.07 32.34 -16.89
CA PHE A 72 -3.26 33.55 -16.81
C PHE A 72 -2.18 33.59 -17.90
N SER A 73 -1.65 34.80 -18.14
CA SER A 73 -0.78 35.11 -19.28
C SER A 73 0.55 34.35 -19.27
N ASP A 74 0.95 33.78 -18.15
CA ASP A 74 2.10 32.90 -18.05
C ASP A 74 1.83 31.47 -18.59
N MET A 75 0.55 31.12 -18.83
CA MET A 75 0.07 29.80 -19.26
C MET A 75 0.55 28.64 -18.37
N THR A 76 1.00 28.96 -17.17
CA THR A 76 1.51 28.01 -16.15
C THR A 76 0.71 28.08 -14.88
N SER A 77 -0.40 28.82 -14.87
CA SER A 77 -1.26 28.99 -13.71
C SER A 77 -2.73 29.20 -14.11
N ALA A 78 -3.64 28.80 -13.24
CA ALA A 78 -5.05 29.12 -13.32
C ALA A 78 -5.63 29.29 -11.90
N ILE A 79 -6.72 30.04 -11.80
CA ILE A 79 -7.51 30.13 -10.57
C ILE A 79 -8.82 29.41 -10.78
N TYR A 80 -9.12 28.49 -9.88
CA TYR A 80 -10.30 27.62 -9.89
C TYR A 80 -11.28 28.03 -8.81
N CYS A 81 -12.57 28.00 -9.13
CA CYS A 81 -13.65 28.20 -8.17
C CYS A 81 -14.81 27.27 -8.49
N LYS A 82 -15.20 26.41 -7.54
CA LYS A 82 -16.22 25.39 -7.76
C LYS A 82 -17.64 25.96 -7.81
N SER A 83 -17.94 26.93 -6.97
CA SER A 83 -19.27 27.55 -6.88
C SER A 83 -19.20 28.89 -6.17
N ASN A 84 -20.32 29.57 -6.13
CA ASN A 84 -20.45 30.82 -5.38
C ASN A 84 -20.27 30.66 -3.85
N THR A 85 -20.37 29.45 -3.33
CA THR A 85 -20.18 29.16 -1.90
C THR A 85 -18.75 28.70 -1.56
N SER A 86 -17.93 28.34 -2.58
CA SER A 86 -16.56 27.93 -2.40
C SER A 86 -15.58 29.10 -2.45
N GLU A 87 -14.39 28.91 -1.90
CA GLU A 87 -13.26 29.80 -2.14
C GLU A 87 -12.66 29.56 -3.53
N ALA A 88 -11.90 30.54 -4.01
CA ALA A 88 -11.12 30.44 -5.22
C ALA A 88 -9.67 30.08 -4.86
N PHE A 89 -9.10 29.06 -5.53
CA PHE A 89 -7.75 28.58 -5.27
C PHE A 89 -6.90 28.67 -6.54
N ALA A 90 -5.68 29.11 -6.36
CA ALA A 90 -4.70 29.21 -7.45
C ALA A 90 -3.87 27.91 -7.54
N VAL A 91 -3.66 27.45 -8.77
CA VAL A 91 -2.78 26.31 -9.08
C VAL A 91 -1.76 26.82 -10.09
N TRP A 92 -0.47 26.60 -9.84
CA TRP A 92 0.60 27.09 -10.71
C TRP A 92 1.79 26.12 -10.83
N GLY A 93 2.72 26.47 -11.73
CA GLY A 93 3.99 25.79 -11.92
C GLY A 93 3.86 24.31 -12.29
N ASP A 94 4.70 23.48 -11.72
CA ASP A 94 4.72 22.05 -12.03
C ASP A 94 3.50 21.30 -11.44
N ILE A 95 2.91 21.79 -10.35
CA ILE A 95 1.62 21.30 -9.85
C ILE A 95 0.50 21.57 -10.84
N PHE A 96 0.47 22.75 -11.46
CA PHE A 96 -0.50 23.07 -12.51
C PHE A 96 -0.34 22.17 -13.72
N LYS A 97 0.91 21.98 -14.20
CA LYS A 97 1.19 21.08 -15.34
C LYS A 97 0.73 19.65 -15.03
N LYS A 98 1.01 19.15 -13.83
CA LYS A 98 0.55 17.83 -13.42
C LYS A 98 -0.97 17.75 -13.35
N TYR A 99 -1.62 18.70 -12.72
CA TYR A 99 -3.07 18.75 -12.59
C TYR A 99 -3.76 18.79 -13.97
N THR A 100 -3.30 19.64 -14.89
CA THR A 100 -3.86 19.75 -16.24
C THR A 100 -3.57 18.51 -17.09
N SER A 101 -2.43 17.83 -16.92
CA SER A 101 -2.15 16.57 -17.61
C SER A 101 -3.15 15.48 -17.21
N LEU A 102 -3.50 15.41 -15.93
CA LEU A 102 -4.51 14.47 -15.43
C LEU A 102 -5.93 14.80 -15.92
N LEU A 103 -6.22 16.08 -16.20
CA LEU A 103 -7.50 16.51 -16.79
C LEU A 103 -7.62 16.19 -18.28
N ASN A 104 -6.52 16.33 -19.04
CA ASN A 104 -6.52 16.29 -20.50
C ASN A 104 -6.45 14.89 -21.12
N GLY A 105 -6.42 13.85 -20.32
CA GLY A 105 -6.59 12.52 -20.89
C GLY A 105 -5.59 11.44 -20.54
N ASP A 106 -4.71 11.64 -19.61
CA ASP A 106 -4.05 10.52 -18.97
C ASP A 106 -5.10 9.77 -18.11
N ILE A 107 -5.90 8.99 -18.87
CA ILE A 107 -6.86 8.06 -18.29
C ILE A 107 -6.03 7.09 -17.48
N ILE A 108 -6.10 7.18 -16.18
CA ILE A 108 -5.61 6.10 -15.31
C ILE A 108 -6.48 4.89 -15.64
N LYS A 109 -5.96 4.02 -16.51
CA LYS A 109 -6.58 2.74 -16.82
C LYS A 109 -6.42 1.88 -15.59
N GLY A 110 -7.41 1.91 -14.70
CA GLY A 110 -7.49 1.07 -13.52
C GLY A 110 -8.53 -0.02 -13.71
N LYS A 111 -8.36 -1.12 -13.02
CA LYS A 111 -9.45 -2.07 -12.77
C LYS A 111 -9.98 -1.78 -11.37
N ASN A 112 -11.32 -1.74 -11.21
CA ASN A 112 -11.90 -1.73 -9.88
C ASN A 112 -11.67 -3.09 -9.19
N GLY A 113 -11.96 -3.22 -7.90
CA GLY A 113 -11.83 -4.47 -7.15
C GLY A 113 -12.66 -5.66 -7.68
N ARG A 114 -13.38 -5.47 -8.82
CA ARG A 114 -14.10 -6.51 -9.57
C ARG A 114 -13.44 -6.83 -10.91
N GLY A 115 -12.27 -6.26 -11.21
CA GLY A 115 -11.57 -6.46 -12.48
C GLY A 115 -12.12 -5.69 -13.67
N GLU A 116 -13.09 -4.80 -13.47
CA GLU A 116 -13.68 -3.96 -14.52
C GLU A 116 -12.79 -2.75 -14.79
N SER A 117 -12.59 -2.42 -16.08
CA SER A 117 -11.85 -1.23 -16.47
C SER A 117 -12.62 0.03 -16.09
N VAL A 118 -12.04 0.87 -15.24
CA VAL A 118 -12.59 2.19 -14.89
C VAL A 118 -11.72 3.28 -15.49
N ASN A 119 -12.35 4.15 -16.26
CA ASN A 119 -11.75 5.38 -16.75
C ASN A 119 -11.92 6.44 -15.66
N GLN A 120 -10.88 6.66 -14.86
CA GLN A 120 -10.88 7.73 -13.86
C GLN A 120 -10.37 9.04 -14.47
N LYS A 121 -11.23 9.68 -15.26
CA LYS A 121 -11.03 11.06 -15.70
C LYS A 121 -11.47 11.99 -14.56
N TYR A 122 -10.65 13.01 -14.23
CA TYR A 122 -10.97 14.03 -13.21
C TYR A 122 -11.09 13.53 -11.75
N PHE A 123 -10.40 12.47 -11.37
CA PHE A 123 -10.51 11.89 -10.03
C PHE A 123 -10.03 12.84 -8.90
N LEU A 124 -9.14 13.80 -9.18
CA LEU A 124 -8.70 14.78 -8.20
C LEU A 124 -9.79 15.82 -7.86
N GLY A 125 -10.72 16.10 -8.75
CA GLY A 125 -11.74 17.13 -8.54
C GLY A 125 -11.17 18.56 -8.48
N ALA A 126 -11.88 19.47 -7.83
CA ALA A 126 -11.45 20.86 -7.68
C ALA A 126 -10.35 21.00 -6.62
N PRO A 127 -9.44 22.00 -6.75
CA PRO A 127 -8.52 22.33 -5.64
C PRO A 127 -9.29 22.79 -4.42
N THR A 128 -8.80 22.39 -3.24
CA THR A 128 -9.37 22.70 -1.92
C THR A 128 -8.42 23.55 -1.06
N SER A 129 -7.22 23.82 -1.55
CA SER A 129 -6.23 24.71 -0.96
C SER A 129 -5.50 25.50 -2.04
N ASP A 130 -4.82 26.56 -1.67
CA ASP A 130 -3.72 27.09 -2.47
C ASP A 130 -2.51 26.16 -2.35
N GLU A 131 -1.53 26.33 -3.25
CA GLU A 131 -0.21 25.72 -3.08
C GLU A 131 0.41 26.20 -1.77
N PHE A 132 0.94 25.27 -1.01
CA PHE A 132 1.70 25.55 0.21
C PHE A 132 3.14 25.05 0.08
N ARG A 133 4.06 25.71 0.76
CA ARG A 133 5.45 25.26 0.85
C ARG A 133 5.60 24.22 1.94
N THR A 134 6.56 23.30 1.73
CA THR A 134 6.96 22.31 2.73
C THR A 134 8.21 22.80 3.46
N PRO A 135 8.07 23.47 4.65
CA PRO A 135 9.17 24.24 5.25
C PRO A 135 10.39 23.42 5.64
N GLN A 136 10.17 22.15 6.01
CA GLN A 136 11.25 21.26 6.47
C GLN A 136 11.95 20.56 5.31
N LYS A 137 11.32 20.54 4.13
CA LYS A 137 11.87 19.94 2.90
C LYS A 137 11.56 20.89 1.74
N ASN A 138 12.53 21.12 0.89
CA ASN A 138 12.40 22.03 -0.26
C ASN A 138 11.39 21.49 -1.27
N GLY A 139 10.11 21.82 -1.11
CA GLY A 139 9.05 21.39 -1.98
C GLY A 139 7.77 22.17 -1.81
N ALA A 140 6.73 21.74 -2.45
CA ALA A 140 5.40 22.29 -2.40
C ALA A 140 4.32 21.20 -2.48
N GLY A 141 3.14 21.50 -1.99
CA GLY A 141 1.99 20.62 -2.11
C GLY A 141 0.71 21.41 -2.34
N GLN A 142 -0.30 20.74 -2.85
CA GLN A 142 -1.64 21.27 -3.01
C GLN A 142 -2.67 20.17 -2.84
N HIS A 143 -3.75 20.48 -2.13
CA HIS A 143 -4.85 19.55 -1.89
C HIS A 143 -5.98 19.78 -2.90
N PHE A 144 -6.60 18.68 -3.28
CA PHE A 144 -7.76 18.60 -4.16
C PHE A 144 -8.84 17.74 -3.48
N GLU A 145 -10.07 17.74 -4.00
CA GLU A 145 -11.18 16.96 -3.42
C GLU A 145 -10.87 15.47 -3.32
N GLY A 146 -10.26 14.89 -4.35
CA GLY A 146 -9.97 13.46 -4.45
C GLY A 146 -8.55 13.06 -4.07
N GLY A 147 -7.62 14.01 -3.91
CA GLY A 147 -6.22 13.68 -3.68
C GLY A 147 -5.34 14.89 -3.40
N SER A 148 -4.06 14.75 -3.65
CA SER A 148 -3.08 15.81 -3.49
C SER A 148 -1.99 15.67 -4.56
N ILE A 149 -1.39 16.80 -4.95
CA ILE A 149 -0.18 16.82 -5.77
C ILE A 149 0.93 17.41 -4.93
N TYR A 150 2.06 16.74 -4.89
CA TYR A 150 3.27 17.22 -4.23
C TYR A 150 4.42 17.30 -5.22
N TRP A 151 5.24 18.30 -5.04
CA TRP A 151 6.38 18.61 -5.88
C TRP A 151 7.64 18.82 -5.05
N SER A 152 8.77 18.32 -5.55
CA SER A 152 10.10 18.73 -5.11
C SER A 152 11.04 18.86 -6.30
N PRO A 153 12.16 19.60 -6.19
CA PRO A 153 13.15 19.68 -7.27
C PRO A 153 13.75 18.32 -7.64
N ALA A 154 13.76 17.38 -6.69
CA ALA A 154 14.35 16.06 -6.89
C ALA A 154 13.38 15.06 -7.52
N THR A 155 12.09 15.16 -7.22
CA THR A 155 11.10 14.17 -7.65
C THR A 155 10.22 14.64 -8.80
N GLY A 156 10.04 15.95 -8.98
CA GLY A 156 8.98 16.51 -9.82
C GLY A 156 7.62 16.51 -9.13
N ALA A 157 6.57 16.76 -9.89
CA ALA A 157 5.20 16.78 -9.37
C ALA A 157 4.53 15.42 -9.55
N HIS A 158 4.03 14.85 -8.45
CA HIS A 158 3.33 13.57 -8.44
C HIS A 158 2.03 13.65 -7.63
N GLU A 159 1.02 12.92 -8.09
CA GLU A 159 -0.24 12.83 -7.39
C GLU A 159 -0.26 11.62 -6.44
N VAL A 160 -1.01 11.77 -5.35
CA VAL A 160 -1.32 10.72 -4.39
C VAL A 160 -2.79 10.86 -4.00
N HIS A 161 -3.55 9.77 -4.05
CA HIS A 161 -4.97 9.81 -3.74
C HIS A 161 -5.46 8.60 -2.93
N GLY A 162 -6.75 8.59 -2.56
CA GLY A 162 -7.40 7.48 -1.90
C GLY A 162 -6.68 6.96 -0.65
N ALA A 163 -6.71 5.66 -0.46
CA ALA A 163 -6.15 5.00 0.72
C ALA A 163 -4.62 5.18 0.86
N ILE A 164 -3.91 5.34 -0.26
CA ILE A 164 -2.46 5.59 -0.23
C ILE A 164 -2.18 6.99 0.33
N LYS A 165 -2.92 8.00 -0.11
CA LYS A 165 -2.83 9.36 0.45
C LYS A 165 -3.14 9.37 1.95
N ASP A 166 -4.20 8.68 2.36
CA ASP A 166 -4.62 8.65 3.76
C ASP A 166 -3.55 7.97 4.65
N LYS A 167 -2.93 6.90 4.15
CA LYS A 167 -1.80 6.24 4.81
C LYS A 167 -0.59 7.17 4.92
N TRP A 168 -0.22 7.86 3.85
CA TRP A 168 0.89 8.80 3.84
C TRP A 168 0.64 10.00 4.78
N ALA A 169 -0.58 10.51 4.80
CA ALA A 169 -1.01 11.55 5.75
C ALA A 169 -0.86 11.09 7.20
N ALA A 170 -1.31 9.89 7.52
CA ALA A 170 -1.19 9.32 8.86
C ALA A 170 0.27 9.12 9.32
N LEU A 171 1.19 8.94 8.38
CA LEU A 171 2.63 8.85 8.64
C LEU A 171 3.32 10.21 8.80
N GLY A 172 2.66 11.32 8.43
CA GLY A 172 3.21 12.68 8.53
C GLY A 172 3.68 13.26 7.21
N TRP A 173 3.07 12.82 6.09
CA TRP A 173 3.32 13.32 4.74
C TRP A 173 4.81 13.26 4.35
N GLU A 174 5.32 14.29 3.64
CA GLU A 174 6.72 14.40 3.22
C GLU A 174 7.72 14.42 4.40
N ASN A 175 7.27 14.70 5.61
CA ASN A 175 8.12 14.71 6.81
C ASN A 175 8.32 13.31 7.40
N SER A 176 7.55 12.31 6.93
CA SER A 176 7.76 10.91 7.30
C SER A 176 9.06 10.35 6.70
N PHE A 177 9.39 9.13 7.07
CA PHE A 177 10.53 8.40 6.49
C PHE A 177 10.39 8.19 4.97
N LEU A 178 9.17 8.28 4.44
CA LEU A 178 8.90 8.09 3.01
C LEU A 178 9.38 9.26 2.17
N GLY A 179 9.33 10.50 2.68
CA GLY A 179 9.64 11.67 1.88
C GLY A 179 8.57 11.99 0.84
N PHE A 180 8.98 12.64 -0.26
CA PHE A 180 8.11 12.99 -1.39
C PHE A 180 7.77 11.77 -2.27
N PRO A 181 6.60 11.76 -2.92
CA PRO A 181 6.29 10.77 -3.94
C PRO A 181 7.23 10.93 -5.15
N THR A 182 7.64 9.81 -5.72
CA THR A 182 8.51 9.73 -6.91
C THR A 182 7.79 9.16 -8.12
N THR A 183 6.55 8.69 -7.94
CA THR A 183 5.65 8.22 -9.00
C THR A 183 4.23 8.69 -8.70
N ASP A 184 3.41 8.74 -9.74
CA ASP A 184 1.96 8.80 -9.60
C ASP A 184 1.45 7.44 -9.07
N GLU A 185 0.19 7.40 -8.58
CA GLU A 185 -0.42 6.14 -8.18
C GLU A 185 -0.59 5.23 -9.40
N THR A 186 -0.07 4.02 -9.27
CA THR A 186 0.00 3.05 -10.34
C THR A 186 -0.72 1.76 -9.94
N THR A 187 -1.41 1.13 -10.89
CA THR A 187 -1.98 -0.20 -10.69
C THR A 187 -0.87 -1.23 -10.68
N THR A 188 -0.93 -2.17 -9.73
CA THR A 188 0.02 -3.30 -9.66
C THR A 188 -0.06 -4.19 -10.92
N PRO A 189 1.04 -4.86 -11.31
CA PRO A 189 1.07 -5.74 -12.49
C PRO A 189 -0.02 -6.81 -12.54
N ASP A 190 -0.45 -7.32 -11.38
CA ASP A 190 -1.55 -8.28 -11.28
C ASP A 190 -2.95 -7.65 -11.43
N GLY A 191 -3.04 -6.31 -11.39
CA GLY A 191 -4.26 -5.54 -11.59
C GLY A 191 -5.17 -5.43 -10.36
N TYR A 192 -4.79 -5.97 -9.20
CA TYR A 192 -5.62 -5.96 -7.99
C TYR A 192 -5.30 -4.83 -7.03
N GLY A 193 -4.03 -4.48 -6.92
CA GLY A 193 -3.55 -3.46 -6.01
C GLY A 193 -3.19 -2.14 -6.69
N ARG A 194 -2.76 -1.19 -5.87
CA ARG A 194 -2.22 0.09 -6.31
C ARG A 194 -1.03 0.47 -5.43
N PHE A 195 -0.14 1.28 -5.97
CA PHE A 195 1.03 1.75 -5.24
C PHE A 195 1.50 3.13 -5.70
N ASN A 196 2.19 3.84 -4.80
CA ASN A 196 3.11 4.93 -5.13
C ASN A 196 4.49 4.59 -4.57
N PHE A 197 5.53 4.91 -5.33
CA PHE A 197 6.88 5.01 -4.78
C PHE A 197 7.14 6.39 -4.21
N PHE A 198 7.97 6.42 -3.17
CA PHE A 198 8.44 7.59 -2.46
C PHE A 198 9.97 7.54 -2.36
N GLU A 199 10.60 8.65 -1.95
CA GLU A 199 12.07 8.71 -1.77
C GLU A 199 12.60 7.63 -0.80
N GLY A 200 11.85 7.37 0.28
CA GLY A 200 12.21 6.45 1.35
C GLY A 200 11.50 5.10 1.33
N GLY A 201 10.77 4.77 0.27
CA GLY A 201 10.07 3.47 0.18
C GLY A 201 8.87 3.49 -0.75
N ALA A 202 7.82 2.77 -0.37
CA ALA A 202 6.58 2.68 -1.13
C ALA A 202 5.37 2.57 -0.20
N ILE A 203 4.18 2.91 -0.70
CA ILE A 203 2.92 2.52 -0.09
C ILE A 203 2.17 1.65 -1.09
N TYR A 204 1.69 0.52 -0.63
CA TYR A 204 0.87 -0.41 -1.39
C TYR A 204 -0.51 -0.52 -0.79
N TYR A 205 -1.51 -0.52 -1.65
CA TYR A 205 -2.90 -0.76 -1.32
C TYR A 205 -3.39 -2.03 -2.00
N HIS A 206 -4.13 -2.86 -1.27
CA HIS A 206 -4.90 -3.97 -1.83
C HIS A 206 -6.29 -4.01 -1.17
N PRO A 207 -7.39 -4.18 -1.94
CA PRO A 207 -8.75 -4.03 -1.42
C PRO A 207 -9.11 -5.00 -0.29
N ASN A 208 -8.51 -6.19 -0.27
CA ASN A 208 -8.79 -7.21 0.74
C ASN A 208 -7.75 -7.28 1.87
N LEU A 209 -6.56 -6.68 1.67
CA LEU A 209 -5.45 -6.82 2.62
C LEU A 209 -5.17 -5.52 3.38
N GLY A 210 -5.50 -4.36 2.78
CA GLY A 210 -5.29 -3.05 3.40
C GLY A 210 -4.20 -2.22 2.72
N THR A 211 -3.72 -1.20 3.43
CA THR A 211 -2.75 -0.22 2.93
C THR A 211 -1.55 -0.17 3.86
N TYR A 212 -0.37 -0.47 3.33
CA TYR A 212 0.85 -0.59 4.12
C TYR A 212 2.03 0.15 3.49
N ALA A 213 2.82 0.77 4.35
CA ALA A 213 4.07 1.40 3.96
C ALA A 213 5.22 0.37 4.01
N VAL A 214 6.04 0.38 2.98
CA VAL A 214 7.21 -0.51 2.84
C VAL A 214 8.46 0.36 2.80
N PRO A 215 9.31 0.35 3.84
CA PRO A 215 10.58 1.09 3.86
C PRO A 215 11.51 0.65 2.73
N LYS A 216 12.37 1.56 2.27
CA LYS A 216 13.25 1.36 1.11
C LYS A 216 14.07 0.06 1.17
N LEU A 217 14.68 -0.23 2.30
CA LEU A 217 15.51 -1.43 2.45
C LEU A 217 14.69 -2.72 2.32
N ILE A 218 13.47 -2.72 2.86
CA ILE A 218 12.53 -3.85 2.72
C ILE A 218 12.04 -3.94 1.28
N ALA A 219 11.72 -2.80 0.65
CA ALA A 219 11.32 -2.75 -0.76
C ALA A 219 12.41 -3.33 -1.69
N GLU A 220 13.69 -3.07 -1.40
CA GLU A 220 14.81 -3.62 -2.17
C GLU A 220 14.91 -5.16 -2.06
N VAL A 221 14.70 -5.72 -0.85
CA VAL A 221 14.68 -7.19 -0.68
C VAL A 221 13.42 -7.79 -1.32
N TRP A 222 12.27 -7.15 -1.13
CA TRP A 222 11.00 -7.59 -1.73
C TRP A 222 11.04 -7.56 -3.26
N LYS A 223 11.68 -6.54 -3.85
CA LYS A 223 11.95 -6.47 -5.29
C LYS A 223 12.71 -7.68 -5.80
N LYS A 224 13.75 -8.13 -5.08
CA LYS A 224 14.55 -9.32 -5.43
C LYS A 224 13.72 -10.60 -5.41
N GLU A 225 12.68 -10.65 -4.57
CA GLU A 225 11.76 -11.77 -4.46
C GLU A 225 10.56 -11.66 -5.42
N GLY A 226 10.48 -10.61 -6.27
CA GLY A 226 9.50 -10.46 -7.34
C GLY A 226 8.25 -9.65 -7.01
N TRP A 227 8.34 -8.73 -6.02
CA TRP A 227 7.25 -7.87 -5.58
C TRP A 227 5.99 -8.66 -5.16
N GLU A 228 4.79 -8.09 -5.37
CA GLU A 228 3.52 -8.70 -5.00
C GLU A 228 3.20 -9.99 -5.76
N THR A 229 3.73 -10.13 -6.97
CA THR A 229 3.58 -11.37 -7.77
C THR A 229 4.62 -12.43 -7.42
N GLY A 230 5.63 -12.06 -6.64
CA GLY A 230 6.72 -12.94 -6.22
C GLY A 230 6.41 -13.81 -5.01
N LYS A 231 7.47 -14.29 -4.35
CA LYS A 231 7.36 -15.29 -3.27
C LYS A 231 6.67 -14.78 -2.01
N LEU A 232 6.77 -13.48 -1.73
CA LEU A 232 6.22 -12.91 -0.49
C LEU A 232 4.74 -12.52 -0.62
N GLY A 233 4.25 -12.18 -1.81
CA GLY A 233 2.92 -11.60 -1.99
C GLY A 233 2.89 -10.11 -1.56
N TYR A 234 1.70 -9.57 -1.32
CA TYR A 234 1.50 -8.20 -0.84
C TYR A 234 1.91 -8.03 0.62
N PRO A 235 2.31 -6.81 1.04
CA PRO A 235 2.48 -6.50 2.45
C PRO A 235 1.14 -6.61 3.19
N VAL A 236 1.17 -7.16 4.41
CA VAL A 236 0.00 -7.29 5.29
C VAL A 236 0.23 -6.64 6.66
N SER A 237 1.31 -5.93 6.81
CA SER A 237 1.62 -5.06 7.95
C SER A 237 2.51 -3.90 7.50
N ASP A 238 2.61 -2.85 8.30
CA ASP A 238 3.77 -1.96 8.29
C ASP A 238 4.97 -2.68 8.91
N GLU A 239 6.15 -2.07 8.80
CA GLU A 239 7.33 -2.52 9.54
C GLU A 239 7.09 -2.42 11.05
N ILE A 240 7.38 -3.49 11.76
CA ILE A 240 7.32 -3.60 13.22
C ILE A 240 8.75 -3.63 13.75
N ILE A 241 9.11 -2.65 14.57
CA ILE A 241 10.44 -2.56 15.19
C ILE A 241 10.32 -2.94 16.66
N LYS A 242 11.11 -3.92 17.09
CA LYS A 242 11.12 -4.40 18.47
C LYS A 242 12.51 -4.91 18.87
N ASN A 243 13.05 -4.45 20.00
CA ASN A 243 14.33 -4.89 20.56
C ASN A 243 15.52 -4.84 19.56
N ASN A 244 15.58 -3.79 18.73
CA ASN A 244 16.54 -3.62 17.64
C ASN A 244 16.41 -4.64 16.49
N ASN A 245 15.36 -5.43 16.47
CA ASN A 245 14.95 -6.23 15.34
C ASN A 245 13.78 -5.56 14.63
N SER A 246 13.63 -5.79 13.35
CA SER A 246 12.43 -5.36 12.63
C SER A 246 11.88 -6.48 11.76
N VAL A 247 10.58 -6.43 11.51
CA VAL A 247 9.89 -7.34 10.62
C VAL A 247 8.79 -6.62 9.87
N GLN A 248 8.68 -6.93 8.60
CA GLN A 248 7.47 -6.64 7.83
C GLN A 248 6.87 -7.95 7.33
N TYR A 249 5.58 -8.13 7.59
CA TYR A 249 4.84 -9.31 7.19
C TYR A 249 4.21 -9.11 5.82
N PHE A 250 4.24 -10.18 5.03
CA PHE A 250 3.61 -10.31 3.72
C PHE A 250 2.65 -11.51 3.74
N GLU A 251 1.86 -11.69 2.67
CA GLU A 251 0.89 -12.79 2.60
C GLU A 251 1.54 -14.17 2.81
N PHE A 252 2.70 -14.41 2.20
CA PHE A 252 3.36 -15.73 2.16
C PHE A 252 4.74 -15.74 2.80
N GLY A 253 5.15 -14.64 3.42
CA GLY A 253 6.47 -14.53 4.02
C GLY A 253 6.66 -13.29 4.88
N ALA A 254 7.91 -13.05 5.27
CA ALA A 254 8.33 -11.87 6.00
C ALA A 254 9.74 -11.43 5.59
N ALA A 255 9.97 -10.13 5.64
CA ALA A 255 11.30 -9.54 5.64
C ALA A 255 11.72 -9.24 7.09
N ILE A 256 12.86 -9.77 7.52
CA ILE A 256 13.33 -9.71 8.92
C ILE A 256 14.72 -9.10 8.94
N SER A 257 14.94 -8.10 9.78
CA SER A 257 16.26 -7.58 10.11
C SER A 257 16.55 -7.83 11.59
N THR A 258 17.76 -8.22 11.90
CA THR A 258 18.22 -8.40 13.28
C THR A 258 19.44 -7.53 13.52
N LYS A 259 19.79 -7.30 14.81
CA LYS A 259 21.00 -6.56 15.19
C LYS A 259 22.28 -7.08 14.51
N ALA A 260 22.32 -8.39 14.24
CA ALA A 260 23.49 -9.07 13.66
C ALA A 260 23.44 -9.19 12.14
N SER A 261 22.34 -8.88 11.49
CA SER A 261 22.16 -9.16 10.06
C SER A 261 21.17 -8.22 9.39
N PRO A 262 21.48 -7.75 8.15
CA PRO A 262 20.53 -7.01 7.33
C PRO A 262 19.31 -7.87 6.98
N TYR A 263 18.33 -7.28 6.32
CA TYR A 263 17.07 -7.96 5.97
C TYR A 263 17.29 -9.31 5.28
N LYS A 264 16.69 -10.33 5.86
CA LYS A 264 16.52 -11.69 5.32
C LYS A 264 15.05 -11.94 5.08
N VAL A 265 14.72 -12.79 4.14
CA VAL A 265 13.34 -13.19 3.89
C VAL A 265 13.11 -14.63 4.37
N ILE A 266 11.96 -14.87 4.99
CA ILE A 266 11.43 -16.22 5.24
C ILE A 266 10.09 -16.31 4.52
N PHE A 267 9.85 -17.38 3.77
CA PHE A 267 8.62 -17.57 3.02
C PHE A 267 8.21 -19.05 2.98
N ASN A 268 6.94 -19.30 2.72
CA ASN A 268 6.44 -20.64 2.42
C ASN A 268 6.86 -21.04 1.01
N THR A 269 7.31 -22.28 0.85
CA THR A 269 7.88 -22.75 -0.43
C THR A 269 6.91 -22.64 -1.61
N MET A 270 5.62 -22.79 -1.40
CA MET A 270 4.59 -22.83 -2.45
C MET A 270 3.54 -21.71 -2.39
N ARG A 271 3.81 -20.53 -1.85
CA ARG A 271 2.82 -19.45 -1.65
C ARG A 271 1.53 -19.94 -0.98
N GLU A 272 1.65 -20.90 -0.07
CA GLU A 272 0.52 -21.55 0.58
C GLU A 272 0.42 -21.18 2.06
N LYS A 273 -0.70 -21.58 2.68
CA LYS A 273 -0.99 -21.26 4.08
C LYS A 273 -0.11 -22.01 5.08
N ASN A 274 0.67 -23.01 4.65
CA ASN A 274 1.54 -23.83 5.49
C ASN A 274 2.98 -23.81 4.96
N GLY A 275 3.96 -24.01 5.84
CA GLY A 275 5.38 -23.99 5.51
C GLY A 275 6.20 -23.24 6.55
N LEU A 276 7.43 -22.85 6.22
CA LEU A 276 8.37 -22.22 7.14
C LEU A 276 7.82 -20.95 7.77
N TYR A 277 7.32 -20.05 6.96
CA TYR A 277 6.78 -18.75 7.43
C TYR A 277 5.57 -18.93 8.33
N THR A 278 4.62 -19.74 7.93
CA THR A 278 3.41 -20.00 8.73
C THR A 278 3.77 -20.65 10.05
N LYS A 279 4.70 -21.61 10.03
CA LYS A 279 5.18 -22.26 11.25
C LYS A 279 5.89 -21.28 12.18
N TRP A 280 6.78 -20.45 11.64
CA TRP A 280 7.45 -19.41 12.41
C TRP A 280 6.45 -18.43 13.04
N ARG A 281 5.45 -17.98 12.28
CA ARG A 281 4.36 -17.15 12.81
C ARG A 281 3.65 -17.81 13.98
N ALA A 282 3.36 -19.09 13.88
CA ALA A 282 2.72 -19.88 14.95
C ALA A 282 3.59 -20.01 16.20
N THR A 283 4.92 -19.90 16.10
CA THR A 283 5.82 -19.88 17.27
C THR A 283 5.96 -18.50 17.92
N GLY A 284 5.29 -17.47 17.39
CA GLY A 284 5.32 -16.09 17.89
C GLY A 284 5.95 -15.06 16.94
N GLY A 285 6.45 -15.47 15.77
CA GLY A 285 7.07 -14.55 14.80
C GLY A 285 8.29 -13.85 15.39
N ILE A 286 8.33 -12.50 15.37
CA ILE A 286 9.43 -11.73 15.96
C ILE A 286 9.64 -11.96 17.46
N ASP A 287 8.62 -12.46 18.16
CA ASP A 287 8.67 -12.83 19.58
C ASP A 287 8.84 -14.34 19.79
N SER A 288 9.19 -15.08 18.76
CA SER A 288 9.36 -16.53 18.84
C SER A 288 10.42 -16.92 19.86
N TYR A 289 10.14 -17.97 20.61
CA TYR A 289 11.13 -18.63 21.49
C TYR A 289 12.33 -19.18 20.71
N LEU A 290 12.22 -19.31 19.40
CA LEU A 290 13.33 -19.72 18.53
C LEU A 290 14.43 -18.64 18.42
N GLY A 291 14.15 -17.40 18.81
CA GLY A 291 15.09 -16.29 18.72
C GLY A 291 15.28 -15.79 17.30
N ASP A 292 16.40 -15.12 17.07
CA ASP A 292 16.68 -14.46 15.79
C ASP A 292 16.89 -15.46 14.64
N LEU A 293 16.45 -15.06 13.43
CA LEU A 293 16.66 -15.82 12.22
C LEU A 293 18.15 -15.80 11.80
N VAL A 294 18.78 -16.96 11.79
CA VAL A 294 20.20 -17.14 11.36
C VAL A 294 20.28 -17.37 9.85
N THR A 295 19.52 -18.33 9.34
CA THR A 295 19.46 -18.65 7.91
C THR A 295 18.05 -18.96 7.50
N ALA A 296 17.59 -18.36 6.41
CA ALA A 296 16.24 -18.55 5.90
C ALA A 296 16.24 -19.39 4.61
N ASN A 297 15.19 -20.18 4.44
CA ASN A 297 14.88 -20.90 3.21
C ASN A 297 16.09 -21.61 2.56
N LYS A 298 16.88 -22.29 3.38
CA LYS A 298 18.01 -23.09 2.90
C LYS A 298 17.52 -24.41 2.30
N ASN A 299 18.00 -24.72 1.08
CA ASN A 299 17.62 -25.94 0.39
C ASN A 299 18.24 -27.18 1.05
N TYR A 300 17.51 -28.29 1.04
CA TYR A 300 18.09 -29.59 1.36
C TYR A 300 19.08 -30.04 0.27
N PRO A 301 20.21 -30.61 0.63
CA PRO A 301 21.26 -30.94 -0.35
C PRO A 301 20.84 -31.86 -1.51
N LYS A 302 19.79 -32.67 -1.34
CA LYS A 302 19.31 -33.63 -2.33
C LYS A 302 17.87 -33.41 -2.80
N LYS A 303 17.15 -32.39 -2.26
CA LYS A 303 15.73 -32.13 -2.58
C LYS A 303 15.47 -30.62 -2.71
N PHE A 304 15.71 -30.08 -3.89
CA PHE A 304 15.70 -28.63 -4.19
C PHE A 304 14.36 -27.88 -4.02
N ARG A 305 13.27 -28.57 -3.74
CA ARG A 305 11.94 -27.96 -3.63
C ARG A 305 11.54 -27.57 -2.20
N TYR A 306 12.28 -28.02 -1.20
CA TYR A 306 11.89 -27.89 0.20
C TYR A 306 13.00 -27.22 0.99
N HIS A 307 12.63 -26.53 2.04
CA HIS A 307 13.53 -25.64 2.76
C HIS A 307 13.50 -25.89 4.25
N PHE A 308 14.54 -25.47 4.91
CA PHE A 308 14.54 -25.28 6.34
C PHE A 308 15.01 -23.85 6.68
N ALA A 309 14.66 -23.39 7.88
CA ALA A 309 15.14 -22.15 8.43
C ALA A 309 15.86 -22.44 9.77
N GLU A 310 17.01 -21.82 9.94
CA GLU A 310 17.77 -21.88 11.20
C GLU A 310 17.53 -20.60 11.99
N PHE A 311 17.27 -20.77 13.29
CA PHE A 311 17.15 -19.73 14.28
C PHE A 311 18.20 -19.95 15.38
N GLN A 312 18.38 -18.94 16.25
CA GLN A 312 19.33 -19.04 17.37
C GLN A 312 19.11 -20.28 18.23
N ASN A 313 17.85 -20.60 18.53
CA ASN A 313 17.47 -21.64 19.46
C ASN A 313 16.79 -22.86 18.82
N GLY A 314 16.81 -23.00 17.48
CA GLY A 314 16.18 -24.13 16.81
C GLY A 314 16.11 -24.01 15.32
N PHE A 315 15.39 -24.94 14.73
CA PHE A 315 15.17 -25.05 13.29
C PHE A 315 13.69 -25.26 13.01
N ILE A 316 13.25 -24.80 11.86
CA ILE A 316 11.97 -25.20 11.26
C ILE A 316 12.26 -25.96 9.99
N TYR A 317 11.73 -27.17 9.87
CA TYR A 317 11.86 -28.06 8.71
C TYR A 317 10.53 -28.21 8.02
N GLU A 318 10.47 -27.95 6.71
CA GLU A 318 9.37 -28.43 5.85
C GLU A 318 9.54 -29.93 5.61
N ASN A 319 8.48 -30.72 5.83
CA ASN A 319 8.51 -32.15 5.50
C ASN A 319 7.93 -32.39 4.11
N PRO A 320 8.77 -32.74 3.11
CA PRO A 320 8.34 -32.92 1.75
C PRO A 320 7.43 -34.15 1.54
N ASN A 321 7.43 -35.07 2.47
CA ASN A 321 6.69 -36.32 2.40
C ASN A 321 5.34 -36.25 3.15
N LEU A 322 5.13 -35.17 3.93
CA LEU A 322 3.89 -35.00 4.70
C LEU A 322 3.10 -33.81 4.15
N VAL A 323 2.19 -34.10 3.24
CA VAL A 323 1.25 -33.13 2.65
C VAL A 323 -0.13 -33.40 3.25
N VAL A 324 -0.68 -32.40 3.96
CA VAL A 324 -2.03 -32.46 4.53
C VAL A 324 -2.87 -31.40 3.81
N ASP A 325 -4.02 -31.79 3.27
CA ASP A 325 -4.93 -30.92 2.51
C ASP A 325 -4.24 -30.14 1.38
N ASN A 326 -3.32 -30.79 0.65
CA ASN A 326 -2.45 -30.20 -0.37
C ASN A 326 -1.43 -29.17 0.14
N HIS A 327 -1.20 -29.09 1.45
CA HIS A 327 -0.24 -28.17 2.06
C HIS A 327 0.94 -28.90 2.68
N ILE A 328 2.14 -28.35 2.46
CA ILE A 328 3.39 -28.84 3.08
C ILE A 328 3.35 -28.52 4.57
N THR A 329 3.64 -29.51 5.40
CA THR A 329 3.70 -29.34 6.84
C THR A 329 5.13 -29.02 7.29
N ALA A 330 5.26 -28.09 8.24
CA ALA A 330 6.56 -27.73 8.83
C ALA A 330 6.57 -27.98 10.35
N PHE A 331 7.72 -28.38 10.87
CA PHE A 331 7.91 -28.74 12.27
C PHE A 331 9.15 -28.07 12.85
N VAL A 332 9.10 -27.80 14.14
CA VAL A 332 10.19 -27.22 14.91
C VAL A 332 11.06 -28.31 15.52
N ILE A 333 12.38 -28.16 15.43
CA ILE A 333 13.35 -28.88 16.25
C ILE A 333 14.12 -27.81 17.06
N LYS A 334 13.97 -27.83 18.39
CA LYS A 334 14.72 -26.93 19.28
C LYS A 334 16.17 -27.40 19.40
N LYS A 335 17.13 -26.47 19.45
CA LYS A 335 18.52 -26.78 19.81
C LYS A 335 18.54 -27.37 21.24
N GLY A 336 19.30 -28.44 21.41
CA GLY A 336 19.38 -29.24 22.64
C GLY A 336 19.27 -30.73 22.37
N PRO A 337 18.84 -31.53 23.34
CA PRO A 337 18.96 -32.99 23.28
C PRO A 337 18.32 -33.67 22.09
N PHE A 338 17.14 -33.21 21.63
CA PHE A 338 16.52 -33.75 20.42
C PHE A 338 17.34 -33.44 19.17
N PHE A 339 17.80 -32.20 19.08
CA PHE A 339 18.61 -31.74 17.95
C PHE A 339 19.94 -32.47 17.88
N ASP A 340 20.63 -32.63 19.05
CA ASP A 340 21.93 -33.29 19.14
C ASP A 340 21.80 -34.78 18.77
N TYR A 341 20.75 -35.44 19.27
CA TYR A 341 20.46 -36.82 18.88
C TYR A 341 20.17 -36.97 17.38
N TYR A 342 19.33 -36.13 16.84
CA TYR A 342 18.99 -36.10 15.41
C TYR A 342 20.23 -35.83 14.53
N ALA A 343 21.09 -34.92 14.96
CA ALA A 343 22.38 -34.65 14.34
C ALA A 343 23.28 -35.89 14.33
N SER A 344 23.34 -36.63 15.47
CA SER A 344 24.11 -37.88 15.58
C SER A 344 23.64 -38.99 14.63
N LYS A 345 22.40 -38.88 14.12
CA LYS A 345 21.80 -39.81 13.19
C LYS A 345 21.80 -39.27 11.73
N ASN A 346 22.63 -38.25 11.44
CA ASN A 346 22.79 -37.66 10.11
C ASN A 346 21.56 -36.90 9.59
N TRP A 347 20.80 -36.26 10.49
CA TRP A 347 19.69 -35.37 10.19
C TRP A 347 18.62 -36.03 9.27
N GLU A 348 18.01 -35.28 8.35
CA GLU A 348 17.03 -35.78 7.38
C GLU A 348 17.60 -36.76 6.35
N ALA A 349 18.92 -36.83 6.23
CA ALA A 349 19.63 -37.78 5.36
C ALA A 349 19.82 -39.13 6.04
N GLY A 350 19.64 -39.21 7.36
CA GLY A 350 19.71 -40.46 8.12
C GLY A 350 18.42 -41.26 8.07
N TYR A 351 18.39 -42.39 8.78
CA TYR A 351 17.22 -43.27 8.78
C TYR A 351 16.00 -42.70 9.47
N LEU A 352 16.18 -41.68 10.36
CA LEU A 352 15.06 -41.00 11.00
C LEU A 352 14.24 -40.19 10.01
N GLY A 353 14.83 -39.70 8.93
CA GLY A 353 14.13 -38.90 7.94
C GLY A 353 13.69 -37.52 8.48
N PHE A 354 12.61 -36.97 7.98
CA PHE A 354 12.09 -35.67 8.38
C PHE A 354 11.28 -35.74 9.67
N PRO A 355 11.22 -34.64 10.46
CA PRO A 355 10.30 -34.56 11.57
C PRO A 355 8.85 -34.61 11.07
N ILE A 356 8.00 -35.28 11.85
CA ILE A 356 6.55 -35.40 11.64
C ILE A 356 5.73 -34.88 12.82
N SER A 357 6.39 -34.34 13.84
CA SER A 357 5.76 -33.58 14.93
C SER A 357 6.70 -32.51 15.46
N ASP A 358 6.15 -31.54 16.16
CA ASP A 358 6.90 -30.74 17.12
C ASP A 358 7.22 -31.58 18.35
N GLU A 359 8.03 -31.02 19.26
CA GLU A 359 8.22 -31.59 20.62
C GLU A 359 6.88 -31.65 21.34
N ILE A 360 6.50 -32.81 21.84
CA ILE A 360 5.27 -33.07 22.57
C ILE A 360 5.65 -33.40 24.03
N PRO A 361 5.26 -32.55 25.01
CA PRO A 361 5.40 -32.89 26.41
C PRO A 361 4.58 -34.15 26.73
N SER A 362 5.15 -35.07 27.49
CA SER A 362 4.49 -36.27 27.98
C SER A 362 4.48 -36.28 29.51
N ARG A 363 3.93 -37.32 30.11
CA ARG A 363 3.97 -37.51 31.58
C ARG A 363 5.40 -37.79 32.06
N ASP A 364 5.65 -37.58 33.32
CA ASP A 364 6.92 -37.91 34.00
C ASP A 364 8.15 -37.15 33.48
N ASN A 365 7.99 -35.89 33.09
CA ASN A 365 9.04 -35.03 32.52
C ASN A 365 9.69 -35.64 31.27
N ILE A 366 8.97 -36.46 30.52
CA ILE A 366 9.40 -36.98 29.23
C ILE A 366 8.86 -36.07 28.13
N SER A 367 9.72 -35.66 27.22
CA SER A 367 9.32 -35.05 25.94
C SER A 367 9.50 -36.05 24.80
N ILE A 368 8.65 -35.92 23.76
CA ILE A 368 8.63 -36.85 22.64
C ILE A 368 8.69 -36.02 21.35
N GLN A 369 9.53 -36.43 20.39
CA GLN A 369 9.49 -35.92 19.03
C GLN A 369 9.49 -37.06 18.02
N LYS A 370 8.54 -37.02 17.07
CA LYS A 370 8.37 -38.07 16.07
C LYS A 370 9.02 -37.69 14.77
N PHE A 371 9.62 -38.66 14.11
CA PHE A 371 10.25 -38.58 12.81
C PHE A 371 9.69 -39.70 11.91
N GLU A 372 9.91 -39.63 10.60
CA GLU A 372 9.42 -40.63 9.64
C GLU A 372 9.91 -42.05 9.98
N GLY A 373 11.15 -42.18 10.39
CA GLY A 373 11.80 -43.48 10.66
C GLY A 373 11.87 -43.86 12.13
N GLY A 374 11.34 -43.05 13.08
CA GLY A 374 11.42 -43.37 14.51
C GLY A 374 10.89 -42.27 15.44
N THR A 375 11.04 -42.50 16.72
CA THR A 375 10.59 -41.56 17.75
C THR A 375 11.70 -41.33 18.74
N ILE A 376 12.11 -40.09 18.97
CA ILE A 376 13.09 -39.69 19.96
C ILE A 376 12.32 -39.28 21.22
N LEU A 377 12.75 -39.81 22.36
CA LEU A 377 12.31 -39.43 23.69
C LEU A 377 13.47 -38.73 24.41
N TYR A 378 13.13 -37.80 25.28
CA TYR A 378 14.08 -37.11 26.14
C TYR A 378 13.54 -37.07 27.56
N SER A 379 14.39 -37.37 28.53
CA SER A 379 14.18 -36.98 29.92
C SER A 379 15.47 -36.43 30.53
N PRO A 380 15.40 -35.55 31.55
CA PRO A 380 16.59 -35.03 32.20
C PRO A 380 17.51 -36.13 32.78
N ASN A 381 16.95 -37.28 33.16
CA ASN A 381 17.69 -38.36 33.80
C ASN A 381 18.41 -39.28 32.80
N THR A 382 17.84 -39.46 31.61
CA THR A 382 18.37 -40.45 30.64
C THR A 382 18.99 -39.81 29.39
N GLY A 383 18.78 -38.47 29.20
CA GLY A 383 19.12 -37.81 27.97
C GLY A 383 18.14 -38.18 26.83
N ALA A 384 18.55 -37.93 25.59
CA ALA A 384 17.77 -38.30 24.41
C ALA A 384 18.07 -39.74 23.99
N TYR A 385 17.01 -40.50 23.68
CA TYR A 385 17.11 -41.90 23.22
C TYR A 385 15.93 -42.21 22.27
N GLU A 386 16.09 -43.25 21.52
CA GLU A 386 15.06 -43.73 20.59
C GLU A 386 14.15 -44.75 21.26
N LYS A 387 12.86 -44.62 21.06
CA LYS A 387 11.91 -45.67 21.49
C LYS A 387 12.06 -46.85 20.54
N LYS A 388 12.47 -47.99 21.13
CA LYS A 388 12.48 -49.27 20.44
C LYS A 388 11.06 -49.79 20.24
#